data_b7b8d6c55b5c17ae45dbcae54bb1c6d9
#
_entry.id   b7b8d6c55b5c17ae45dbcae54bb1c6d9
#
_cell.length_a   1.000
_cell.length_b   1.000
_cell.length_c   1.000
_cell.angle_alpha   90.00
_cell.angle_beta   90.00
_cell.angle_gamma   90.00
#
_symmetry.space_group_name_H-M   'P 1'
#
loop_
_entity.id
_entity.type
_entity.pdbx_description
1 polymer ?
#
loop_
_entity_poly.entity_id
_entity_poly.type
_entity_poly.pdbx_seq_one_letter_code
_entity_poly.pdbx_strand_id
1 'polypeptide(L)'
;TIILVSGLKPDIFNMTVGMIISSLSLISDLFSPIENIGMEIQTIQQSIASYQRLNKFFEYSEVLNNNDEIKGYSIEIKSCSFKYEDKDVLSNFNLDIKEKDKILLKGESGKGKSTLMKLILGLLKPNEGDVTIGGKPSFLLNEEERNRLFSIVYQDPFFNGGTIYEEMTLLNDSISKESVFDALNKVGLSKIKDIDIKLNPNEYSSGELQLFNIARILLKDSSIICLDEMNSKIDSITNKQIISLINNLFKDKTIISINHFGESINNVKIVEL
;
A
#
# COMPACT_ATOMS: atom_id res chain seq x y z
N THR A 1 27.40 44.89 23.74
CA THR A 1 28.57 45.75 23.99
C THR A 1 28.26 46.94 24.89
N ILE A 2 27.16 47.69 24.63
CA ILE A 2 26.73 48.87 25.42
C ILE A 2 26.46 48.50 26.88
N ILE A 3 25.78 47.36 27.12
CA ILE A 3 25.38 46.85 28.45
C ILE A 3 26.64 46.46 29.28
N LEU A 4 27.62 45.84 28.60
CA LEU A 4 28.89 45.50 29.28
C LEU A 4 29.70 46.72 29.66
N VAL A 5 29.75 47.76 28.80
CA VAL A 5 30.45 49.00 29.03
C VAL A 5 29.76 49.85 30.13
N SER A 6 28.41 49.89 30.15
CA SER A 6 27.66 50.60 31.20
C SER A 6 27.76 49.96 32.58
N GLY A 7 27.91 48.60 32.63
CA GLY A 7 28.15 47.86 33.87
C GLY A 7 29.54 48.06 34.45
N LEU A 8 30.57 48.30 33.58
CA LEU A 8 31.97 48.53 34.01
C LEU A 8 32.30 50.01 34.30
N LYS A 9 31.55 50.96 33.76
CA LYS A 9 31.72 52.42 33.96
C LYS A 9 30.37 53.14 34.02
N PRO A 10 29.63 52.99 35.11
CA PRO A 10 28.29 53.55 35.28
C PRO A 10 28.26 55.08 35.15
N ASP A 11 29.35 55.75 35.52
CA ASP A 11 29.47 57.22 35.51
C ASP A 11 29.44 57.82 34.08
N ILE A 12 29.73 57.04 33.06
CA ILE A 12 29.73 57.51 31.63
C ILE A 12 28.28 57.59 31.09
N PHE A 13 27.40 56.70 31.54
CA PHE A 13 26.02 56.64 31.00
C PHE A 13 24.94 57.07 31.97
N ASN A 14 25.24 57.46 33.21
CA ASN A 14 24.31 57.73 34.28
C ASN A 14 23.21 56.68 34.47
N MET A 15 23.51 55.41 34.19
CA MET A 15 22.56 54.33 34.26
C MET A 15 22.71 53.56 35.57
N THR A 16 21.59 53.42 36.28
CA THR A 16 21.52 52.52 37.46
C THR A 16 21.43 51.05 37.03
N VAL A 17 21.82 50.11 37.91
CA VAL A 17 21.67 48.68 37.66
C VAL A 17 20.24 48.28 37.32
N GLY A 18 19.23 48.96 37.92
CA GLY A 18 17.82 48.77 37.59
C GLY A 18 17.47 49.17 36.19
N MET A 19 18.04 50.29 35.68
CA MET A 19 17.84 50.69 34.27
C MET A 19 18.41 49.69 33.29
N ILE A 20 19.54 49.07 33.58
CA ILE A 20 20.16 48.03 32.76
C ILE A 20 19.27 46.76 32.71
N ILE A 21 18.76 46.30 33.84
CA ILE A 21 17.86 45.13 33.94
C ILE A 21 16.56 45.42 33.22
N SER A 22 15.95 46.61 33.40
CA SER A 22 14.73 46.99 32.69
C SER A 22 14.93 47.05 31.17
N SER A 23 16.08 47.57 30.69
CA SER A 23 16.38 47.61 29.26
C SER A 23 16.55 46.18 28.68
N LEU A 24 17.15 45.26 29.42
CA LEU A 24 17.25 43.86 29.00
C LEU A 24 15.90 43.19 28.93
N SER A 25 15.01 43.40 29.88
CA SER A 25 13.64 42.90 29.88
C SER A 25 12.87 43.46 28.65
N LEU A 26 12.92 44.77 28.41
CA LEU A 26 12.27 45.37 27.27
C LEU A 26 12.78 44.81 25.94
N ILE A 27 14.08 44.56 25.82
CA ILE A 27 14.67 43.90 24.64
C ILE A 27 14.08 42.50 24.47
N SER A 28 14.06 41.71 25.52
CA SER A 28 13.49 40.35 25.50
C SER A 28 11.99 40.39 25.10
N ASP A 29 11.22 41.31 25.67
CA ASP A 29 9.81 41.48 25.36
C ASP A 29 9.54 41.91 23.89
N LEU A 30 10.48 42.60 23.27
CA LEU A 30 10.43 42.97 21.86
C LEU A 30 10.83 41.80 20.91
N PHE A 31 11.77 40.96 21.32
CA PHE A 31 12.27 39.89 20.46
C PHE A 31 11.42 38.61 20.59
N SER A 32 10.83 38.33 21.75
CA SER A 32 10.01 37.13 21.98
C SER A 32 8.84 37.01 20.99
N PRO A 33 8.05 38.05 20.66
CA PRO A 33 7.01 37.96 19.64
C PRO A 33 7.56 37.63 18.24
N ILE A 34 8.77 38.12 17.91
CA ILE A 34 9.42 37.88 16.60
C ILE A 34 9.82 36.42 16.47
N GLU A 35 10.37 35.83 17.52
CA GLU A 35 10.70 34.39 17.55
C GLU A 35 9.45 33.53 17.44
N ASN A 36 8.36 33.90 18.12
CA ASN A 36 7.08 33.19 18.04
C ASN A 36 6.48 33.21 16.63
N ILE A 37 6.57 34.32 15.91
CA ILE A 37 6.10 34.42 14.51
C ILE A 37 6.80 33.37 13.63
N GLY A 38 8.10 33.15 13.82
CA GLY A 38 8.84 32.13 13.08
C GLY A 38 8.29 30.72 13.28
N MET A 39 7.96 30.36 14.52
CA MET A 39 7.35 29.07 14.85
C MET A 39 5.93 28.93 14.33
N GLU A 40 5.14 30.00 14.39
CA GLU A 40 3.77 30.02 13.86
C GLU A 40 3.74 29.83 12.34
N ILE A 41 4.67 30.46 11.61
CA ILE A 41 4.81 30.25 10.16
C ILE A 41 5.09 28.80 9.81
N GLN A 42 5.97 28.13 10.55
CA GLN A 42 6.23 26.68 10.35
C GLN A 42 4.97 25.84 10.61
N THR A 43 4.23 26.14 11.67
CA THR A 43 2.99 25.45 12.00
C THR A 43 1.94 25.62 10.91
N ILE A 44 1.81 26.82 10.35
CA ILE A 44 0.92 27.11 9.21
C ILE A 44 1.34 26.29 7.98
N GLN A 45 2.62 26.27 7.64
CA GLN A 45 3.10 25.47 6.50
C GLN A 45 2.82 23.97 6.65
N GLN A 46 3.02 23.40 7.84
CA GLN A 46 2.69 22.01 8.14
C GLN A 46 1.17 21.76 8.05
N SER A 47 0.36 22.69 8.50
CA SER A 47 -1.09 22.63 8.41
C SER A 47 -1.59 22.67 6.97
N ILE A 48 -1.02 23.54 6.13
CA ILE A 48 -1.32 23.60 4.69
C ILE A 48 -0.96 22.28 4.00
N ALA A 49 0.22 21.71 4.29
CA ALA A 49 0.62 20.43 3.71
C ALA A 49 -0.31 19.28 4.14
N SER A 50 -0.80 19.30 5.38
CA SER A 50 -1.77 18.32 5.90
C SER A 50 -3.15 18.51 5.26
N TYR A 51 -3.61 19.74 5.10
CA TYR A 51 -4.85 20.09 4.41
C TYR A 51 -4.84 19.65 2.94
N GLN A 52 -3.72 19.88 2.22
CA GLN A 52 -3.58 19.43 0.84
C GLN A 52 -3.66 17.90 0.71
N ARG A 53 -3.08 17.16 1.68
CA ARG A 53 -3.20 15.70 1.71
C ARG A 53 -4.63 15.23 1.97
N LEU A 54 -5.34 15.89 2.88
CA LEU A 54 -6.76 15.61 3.14
C LEU A 54 -7.64 15.91 1.94
N ASN A 55 -7.44 17.05 1.26
CA ASN A 55 -8.19 17.39 0.06
C ASN A 55 -7.99 16.35 -1.06
N LYS A 56 -6.75 15.93 -1.31
CA LYS A 56 -6.50 14.83 -2.26
C LYS A 56 -7.26 13.56 -1.89
N PHE A 57 -7.34 13.23 -0.59
CA PHE A 57 -8.09 12.07 -0.13
C PHE A 57 -9.61 12.21 -0.40
N PHE A 58 -10.18 13.38 -0.19
CA PHE A 58 -11.60 13.66 -0.46
C PHE A 58 -11.91 13.72 -1.96
N GLU A 59 -11.02 14.26 -2.78
CA GLU A 59 -11.17 14.24 -4.25
C GLU A 59 -11.26 12.80 -4.77
N TYR A 60 -10.49 11.84 -4.21
CA TYR A 60 -10.60 10.43 -4.54
C TYR A 60 -11.95 9.82 -4.14
N SER A 61 -12.57 10.26 -3.05
CA SER A 61 -13.85 9.72 -2.58
C SER A 61 -15.06 10.21 -3.38
N GLU A 62 -15.01 11.38 -4.01
CA GLU A 62 -16.11 11.91 -4.84
C GLU A 62 -16.23 11.21 -6.20
N VAL A 63 -15.15 10.64 -6.72
CA VAL A 63 -15.13 9.93 -8.02
C VAL A 63 -15.84 8.55 -7.95
N LEU A 64 -16.14 8.04 -6.77
CA LEU A 64 -16.59 6.66 -6.55
C LEU A 64 -18.11 6.41 -6.75
N ASN A 65 -18.89 7.38 -7.18
CA ASN A 65 -20.34 7.25 -7.38
C ASN A 65 -20.74 6.87 -8.81
N ASN A 66 -19.91 6.16 -9.56
CA ASN A 66 -20.31 5.68 -10.88
C ASN A 66 -21.03 4.33 -10.76
N ASN A 67 -22.33 4.31 -11.13
CA ASN A 67 -23.21 3.15 -11.03
C ASN A 67 -23.05 2.15 -12.19
N ASP A 68 -21.98 2.22 -12.98
CA ASP A 68 -21.74 1.27 -14.04
C ASP A 68 -21.50 -0.13 -13.46
N GLU A 69 -22.33 -1.09 -13.86
CA GLU A 69 -22.18 -2.49 -13.45
C GLU A 69 -20.97 -3.14 -14.12
N ILE A 70 -20.18 -3.86 -13.34
CA ILE A 70 -19.04 -4.64 -13.82
C ILE A 70 -19.57 -5.91 -14.49
N LYS A 71 -19.27 -6.08 -15.79
CA LYS A 71 -19.65 -7.26 -16.57
C LYS A 71 -18.48 -8.24 -16.67
N GLY A 72 -18.37 -9.12 -15.69
CA GLY A 72 -17.24 -10.06 -15.62
C GLY A 72 -15.99 -9.44 -14.96
N TYR A 73 -14.80 -10.00 -15.25
CA TYR A 73 -13.54 -9.57 -14.65
C TYR A 73 -12.35 -9.64 -15.63
N SER A 74 -12.62 -9.59 -16.94
CA SER A 74 -11.57 -9.38 -17.94
C SER A 74 -10.94 -8.00 -17.77
N ILE A 75 -9.64 -7.89 -18.05
CA ILE A 75 -8.89 -6.63 -17.90
C ILE A 75 -8.45 -6.21 -19.29
N GLU A 76 -8.76 -4.98 -19.68
CA GLU A 76 -8.37 -4.42 -20.95
C GLU A 76 -7.60 -3.12 -20.72
N ILE A 77 -6.40 -3.03 -21.31
CA ILE A 77 -5.50 -1.88 -21.22
C ILE A 77 -5.30 -1.38 -22.65
N LYS A 78 -5.74 -0.16 -22.92
CA LYS A 78 -5.66 0.47 -24.24
C LYS A 78 -4.85 1.75 -24.21
N SER A 79 -3.76 1.77 -24.98
CA SER A 79 -2.88 2.94 -25.18
C SER A 79 -2.52 3.63 -23.88
N CYS A 80 -2.32 2.84 -22.79
CA CYS A 80 -2.09 3.35 -21.46
C CYS A 80 -0.71 3.98 -21.34
N SER A 81 -0.66 5.27 -20.98
CA SER A 81 0.55 6.00 -20.62
C SER A 81 0.46 6.48 -19.18
N PHE A 82 1.55 6.36 -18.45
CA PHE A 82 1.63 6.82 -17.07
C PHE A 82 3.01 7.37 -16.72
N LYS A 83 3.03 8.49 -16.01
CA LYS A 83 4.23 9.12 -15.47
C LYS A 83 4.04 9.55 -14.02
N TYR A 84 5.12 9.47 -13.24
CA TYR A 84 5.22 10.12 -11.93
C TYR A 84 5.92 11.45 -12.11
N GLU A 85 5.24 12.56 -11.81
CA GLU A 85 5.77 13.92 -12.06
C GLU A 85 6.32 14.05 -13.49
N ASP A 86 7.65 14.08 -13.67
CA ASP A 86 8.31 14.21 -14.97
C ASP A 86 8.95 12.90 -15.48
N LYS A 87 8.77 11.77 -14.77
CA LYS A 87 9.36 10.49 -15.15
C LYS A 87 8.32 9.58 -15.82
N ASP A 88 8.50 9.36 -17.13
CA ASP A 88 7.69 8.39 -17.88
C ASP A 88 7.99 6.97 -17.38
N VAL A 89 6.91 6.20 -17.14
CA VAL A 89 6.97 4.81 -16.66
C VAL A 89 6.33 3.84 -17.62
N LEU A 90 5.20 4.21 -18.21
CA LEU A 90 4.52 3.44 -19.26
C LEU A 90 4.19 4.38 -20.43
N SER A 91 4.39 3.91 -21.65
CA SER A 91 4.11 4.67 -22.88
C SER A 91 3.34 3.81 -23.85
N ASN A 92 2.12 4.22 -24.19
CA ASN A 92 1.22 3.57 -25.16
C ASN A 92 1.11 2.03 -24.97
N PHE A 93 1.04 1.58 -23.70
CA PHE A 93 1.01 0.16 -23.35
C PHE A 93 -0.38 -0.43 -23.61
N ASN A 94 -0.41 -1.63 -24.24
CA ASN A 94 -1.63 -2.33 -24.56
C ASN A 94 -1.55 -3.77 -24.04
N LEU A 95 -2.61 -4.25 -23.40
CA LEU A 95 -2.70 -5.62 -22.89
C LEU A 95 -4.17 -6.03 -22.73
N ASP A 96 -4.51 -7.23 -23.18
CA ASP A 96 -5.81 -7.86 -22.94
C ASP A 96 -5.61 -9.14 -22.12
N ILE A 97 -6.25 -9.18 -20.95
CA ILE A 97 -6.24 -10.31 -20.01
C ILE A 97 -7.66 -10.84 -19.91
N LYS A 98 -7.87 -12.02 -20.43
CA LYS A 98 -9.16 -12.71 -20.32
C LYS A 98 -9.33 -13.30 -18.94
N GLU A 99 -10.58 -13.55 -18.61
CA GLU A 99 -10.91 -14.29 -17.38
C GLU A 99 -10.15 -15.61 -17.32
N LYS A 100 -9.60 -15.94 -16.15
CA LYS A 100 -8.79 -17.13 -15.86
C LYS A 100 -7.41 -17.17 -16.52
N ASP A 101 -7.00 -16.13 -17.24
CA ASP A 101 -5.63 -16.02 -17.74
C ASP A 101 -4.62 -15.96 -16.58
N LYS A 102 -3.43 -16.48 -16.83
CA LYS A 102 -2.27 -16.40 -15.94
C LYS A 102 -1.22 -15.54 -16.62
N ILE A 103 -0.87 -14.41 -16.02
CA ILE A 103 0.05 -13.43 -16.59
C ILE A 103 1.27 -13.29 -15.68
N LEU A 104 2.44 -13.34 -16.30
CA LEU A 104 3.70 -12.96 -15.65
C LEU A 104 4.19 -11.64 -16.26
N LEU A 105 4.24 -10.59 -15.45
CA LEU A 105 4.87 -9.32 -15.83
C LEU A 105 6.39 -9.44 -15.63
N LYS A 106 7.14 -9.47 -16.72
CA LYS A 106 8.60 -9.59 -16.74
C LYS A 106 9.24 -8.27 -17.17
N GLY A 107 10.41 -7.98 -16.69
CA GLY A 107 11.19 -6.77 -17.03
C GLY A 107 12.16 -6.41 -15.90
N GLU A 108 13.11 -5.53 -16.19
CA GLU A 108 14.07 -5.04 -15.21
C GLU A 108 13.40 -4.28 -14.05
N SER A 109 14.14 -4.12 -12.96
CA SER A 109 13.66 -3.27 -11.86
C SER A 109 13.46 -1.83 -12.35
N GLY A 110 12.35 -1.21 -11.95
CA GLY A 110 12.03 0.16 -12.38
C GLY A 110 11.31 0.30 -13.73
N LYS A 111 11.06 -0.78 -14.46
CA LYS A 111 10.35 -0.77 -15.77
C LYS A 111 8.82 -0.63 -15.67
N GLY A 112 8.27 -0.35 -14.50
CA GLY A 112 6.84 -0.05 -14.36
C GLY A 112 5.93 -1.22 -14.00
N LYS A 113 6.46 -2.43 -13.70
CA LYS A 113 5.63 -3.60 -13.33
C LYS A 113 4.68 -3.32 -12.17
N SER A 114 5.19 -2.79 -11.06
CA SER A 114 4.38 -2.43 -9.88
C SER A 114 3.45 -1.24 -10.17
N THR A 115 3.83 -0.35 -11.08
CA THR A 115 2.96 0.76 -11.53
C THR A 115 1.80 0.20 -12.34
N LEU A 116 2.05 -0.73 -13.28
CA LEU A 116 1.01 -1.40 -14.05
C LEU A 116 0.04 -2.15 -13.13
N MET A 117 0.57 -2.87 -12.13
CA MET A 117 -0.27 -3.53 -11.12
C MET A 117 -1.17 -2.52 -10.37
N LYS A 118 -0.63 -1.37 -9.96
CA LYS A 118 -1.40 -0.31 -9.29
C LYS A 118 -2.48 0.31 -10.19
N LEU A 119 -2.22 0.46 -11.49
CA LEU A 119 -3.20 0.91 -12.47
C LEU A 119 -4.34 -0.12 -12.63
N ILE A 120 -4.02 -1.41 -12.71
CA ILE A 120 -5.00 -2.50 -12.75
C ILE A 120 -5.85 -2.50 -11.47
N LEU A 121 -5.24 -2.36 -10.30
CA LEU A 121 -5.93 -2.31 -9.01
C LEU A 121 -6.78 -1.03 -8.82
N GLY A 122 -6.69 -0.07 -9.75
CA GLY A 122 -7.38 1.22 -9.65
C GLY A 122 -6.83 2.13 -8.54
N LEU A 123 -5.59 1.90 -8.10
CA LEU A 123 -4.88 2.75 -7.14
C LEU A 123 -4.22 3.95 -7.80
N LEU A 124 -4.08 3.92 -9.13
CA LEU A 124 -3.58 5.01 -9.95
C LEU A 124 -4.52 5.19 -11.14
N LYS A 125 -4.66 6.45 -11.59
CA LYS A 125 -5.36 6.79 -12.82
C LYS A 125 -4.33 6.97 -13.94
N PRO A 126 -4.51 6.38 -15.14
CA PRO A 126 -3.61 6.63 -16.26
C PRO A 126 -3.65 8.10 -16.68
N ASN A 127 -2.52 8.62 -17.19
CA ASN A 127 -2.46 9.97 -17.78
C ASN A 127 -3.13 10.00 -19.15
N GLU A 128 -2.95 8.92 -19.95
CA GLU A 128 -3.56 8.74 -21.24
C GLU A 128 -4.00 7.29 -21.40
N GLY A 129 -5.01 7.06 -22.26
CA GLY A 129 -5.58 5.74 -22.49
C GLY A 129 -6.43 5.25 -21.34
N ASP A 130 -6.79 3.97 -21.36
CA ASP A 130 -7.74 3.37 -20.44
C ASP A 130 -7.22 2.05 -19.86
N VAL A 131 -7.59 1.80 -18.61
CA VAL A 131 -7.48 0.51 -17.93
C VAL A 131 -8.86 0.15 -17.40
N THR A 132 -9.48 -0.88 -17.96
CA THR A 132 -10.85 -1.28 -17.59
C THR A 132 -10.90 -2.71 -17.06
N ILE A 133 -11.88 -2.98 -16.18
CA ILE A 133 -12.17 -4.30 -15.66
C ILE A 133 -13.66 -4.57 -15.83
N GLY A 134 -13.98 -5.59 -16.62
CA GLY A 134 -15.36 -5.87 -16.98
C GLY A 134 -16.07 -4.67 -17.65
N GLY A 135 -15.30 -3.83 -18.37
CA GLY A 135 -15.78 -2.63 -19.05
C GLY A 135 -15.80 -1.36 -18.18
N LYS A 136 -15.60 -1.44 -16.85
CA LYS A 136 -15.55 -0.29 -15.95
C LYS A 136 -14.11 0.19 -15.77
N PRO A 137 -13.79 1.50 -15.84
CA PRO A 137 -12.46 2.01 -15.57
C PRO A 137 -11.98 1.61 -14.18
N SER A 138 -10.77 1.06 -14.06
CA SER A 138 -10.24 0.50 -12.81
C SER A 138 -10.19 1.52 -11.68
N PHE A 139 -9.85 2.76 -11.97
CA PHE A 139 -9.75 3.84 -10.98
C PHE A 139 -11.14 4.32 -10.47
N LEU A 140 -12.24 3.92 -11.12
CA LEU A 140 -13.61 4.19 -10.70
C LEU A 140 -14.23 3.04 -9.89
N LEU A 141 -13.49 1.96 -9.64
CA LEU A 141 -13.96 0.88 -8.78
C LEU A 141 -14.12 1.40 -7.34
N ASN A 142 -15.27 1.16 -6.76
CA ASN A 142 -15.48 1.43 -5.34
C ASN A 142 -14.78 0.37 -4.46
N GLU A 143 -14.77 0.57 -3.16
CA GLU A 143 -14.07 -0.31 -2.23
C GLU A 143 -14.64 -1.73 -2.24
N GLU A 144 -15.97 -1.88 -2.26
CA GLU A 144 -16.66 -3.17 -2.28
C GLU A 144 -16.33 -3.96 -3.56
N GLU A 145 -16.42 -3.30 -4.73
CA GLU A 145 -16.06 -3.89 -6.02
C GLU A 145 -14.60 -4.33 -6.06
N ARG A 146 -13.69 -3.48 -5.57
CA ARG A 146 -12.25 -3.78 -5.50
C ARG A 146 -11.99 -4.95 -4.57
N ASN A 147 -12.63 -4.98 -3.41
CA ASN A 147 -12.51 -6.07 -2.45
C ASN A 147 -13.04 -7.39 -3.02
N ARG A 148 -14.14 -7.37 -3.77
CA ARG A 148 -14.69 -8.56 -4.43
C ARG A 148 -13.80 -9.06 -5.56
N LEU A 149 -13.23 -8.15 -6.36
CA LEU A 149 -12.45 -8.51 -7.55
C LEU A 149 -11.05 -9.01 -7.21
N PHE A 150 -10.36 -8.36 -6.29
CA PHE A 150 -8.92 -8.56 -6.12
C PHE A 150 -8.53 -9.17 -4.77
N SER A 151 -7.56 -10.07 -4.81
CA SER A 151 -6.70 -10.40 -3.67
C SER A 151 -5.25 -10.14 -4.04
N ILE A 152 -4.47 -9.66 -3.07
CA ILE A 152 -3.06 -9.32 -3.27
C ILE A 152 -2.23 -10.13 -2.28
N VAL A 153 -1.20 -10.80 -2.79
CA VAL A 153 -0.12 -11.38 -1.98
C VAL A 153 1.09 -10.48 -2.12
N TYR A 154 1.47 -9.85 -1.03
CA TYR A 154 2.68 -9.03 -0.95
C TYR A 154 3.90 -9.88 -0.62
N GLN A 155 5.08 -9.35 -0.94
CA GLN A 155 6.37 -9.93 -0.60
C GLN A 155 6.50 -10.22 0.91
N ASP A 156 6.16 -9.24 1.74
CA ASP A 156 6.15 -9.36 3.19
C ASP A 156 4.68 -9.37 3.66
N PRO A 157 4.19 -10.52 4.17
CA PRO A 157 2.84 -10.60 4.71
C PRO A 157 2.66 -9.67 5.90
N PHE A 158 1.57 -8.91 5.89
CA PHE A 158 1.22 -8.04 7.00
C PHE A 158 0.19 -8.71 7.92
N PHE A 159 0.44 -8.62 9.24
CA PHE A 159 -0.44 -9.11 10.29
C PHE A 159 -0.64 -8.02 11.35
N ASN A 160 -1.88 -7.81 11.78
CA ASN A 160 -2.27 -6.76 12.72
C ASN A 160 -2.03 -7.12 14.19
N GLY A 161 -1.61 -8.37 14.49
CA GLY A 161 -1.42 -8.87 15.85
C GLY A 161 -2.70 -9.32 16.54
N GLY A 162 -3.74 -9.60 15.77
CA GLY A 162 -4.97 -10.24 16.20
C GLY A 162 -4.82 -11.75 16.40
N THR A 163 -5.94 -12.43 16.70
CA THR A 163 -6.01 -13.89 16.70
C THR A 163 -5.83 -14.46 15.30
N ILE A 164 -5.49 -15.75 15.17
CA ILE A 164 -5.40 -16.39 13.86
C ILE A 164 -6.74 -16.26 13.11
N TYR A 165 -7.86 -16.39 13.80
CA TYR A 165 -9.19 -16.21 13.20
C TYR A 165 -9.36 -14.79 12.63
N GLU A 166 -9.10 -13.75 13.43
CA GLU A 166 -9.20 -12.34 13.01
C GLU A 166 -8.27 -12.03 11.83
N GLU A 167 -7.04 -12.55 11.89
CA GLU A 167 -6.07 -12.37 10.82
C GLU A 167 -6.48 -13.08 9.52
N MET A 168 -7.09 -14.26 9.59
CA MET A 168 -7.56 -14.99 8.41
C MET A 168 -8.82 -14.38 7.81
N THR A 169 -9.75 -13.93 8.63
CA THR A 169 -11.02 -13.37 8.18
C THR A 169 -10.98 -11.88 7.88
N LEU A 170 -9.89 -11.18 8.27
CA LEU A 170 -9.76 -9.72 8.23
C LEU A 170 -10.95 -9.04 8.93
N LEU A 171 -11.33 -9.55 10.10
CA LEU A 171 -12.47 -9.12 10.93
C LEU A 171 -13.84 -9.28 10.24
N ASN A 172 -13.96 -10.18 9.27
CA ASN A 172 -15.25 -10.52 8.67
C ASN A 172 -15.91 -11.66 9.45
N ASP A 173 -16.85 -11.31 10.33
CA ASP A 173 -17.56 -12.25 11.20
C ASP A 173 -18.50 -13.21 10.45
N SER A 174 -18.77 -12.98 9.16
CA SER A 174 -19.58 -13.89 8.35
C SER A 174 -18.85 -15.19 7.97
N ILE A 175 -17.52 -15.25 8.13
CA ILE A 175 -16.70 -16.42 7.83
C ILE A 175 -16.65 -17.35 9.05
N SER A 176 -17.12 -18.59 8.88
CA SER A 176 -17.15 -19.55 9.99
C SER A 176 -15.75 -20.05 10.38
N LYS A 177 -15.59 -20.46 11.64
CA LYS A 177 -14.34 -21.06 12.12
C LYS A 177 -13.98 -22.33 11.35
N GLU A 178 -14.96 -23.14 10.96
CA GLU A 178 -14.79 -24.33 10.12
C GLU A 178 -14.16 -23.97 8.78
N SER A 179 -14.63 -22.89 8.14
CA SER A 179 -14.05 -22.41 6.87
C SER A 179 -12.58 -21.99 7.03
N VAL A 180 -12.23 -21.37 8.16
CA VAL A 180 -10.84 -21.00 8.47
C VAL A 180 -9.98 -22.26 8.65
N PHE A 181 -10.45 -23.25 9.41
CA PHE A 181 -9.72 -24.54 9.57
C PHE A 181 -9.56 -25.26 8.23
N ASP A 182 -10.59 -25.28 7.39
CA ASP A 182 -10.53 -25.90 6.06
C ASP A 182 -9.48 -25.18 5.17
N ALA A 183 -9.47 -23.86 5.16
CA ALA A 183 -8.47 -23.08 4.42
C ALA A 183 -7.04 -23.34 4.92
N LEU A 184 -6.81 -23.34 6.23
CA LEU A 184 -5.52 -23.64 6.84
C LEU A 184 -5.05 -25.07 6.49
N ASN A 185 -5.95 -26.05 6.54
CA ASN A 185 -5.63 -27.43 6.15
C ASN A 185 -5.27 -27.54 4.67
N LYS A 186 -6.00 -26.87 3.77
CA LYS A 186 -5.72 -26.88 2.33
C LYS A 186 -4.35 -26.33 1.97
N VAL A 187 -3.86 -25.35 2.73
CA VAL A 187 -2.51 -24.80 2.51
C VAL A 187 -1.39 -25.54 3.23
N GLY A 188 -1.72 -26.56 4.04
CA GLY A 188 -0.72 -27.37 4.76
C GLY A 188 -0.41 -26.89 6.18
N LEU A 189 -1.22 -26.01 6.75
CA LEU A 189 -1.11 -25.51 8.13
C LEU A 189 -1.97 -26.33 9.11
N SER A 190 -2.17 -27.62 8.87
CA SER A 190 -3.03 -28.54 9.67
C SER A 190 -2.57 -28.72 11.12
N LYS A 191 -1.34 -28.31 11.46
CA LYS A 191 -0.81 -28.30 12.83
C LYS A 191 -1.51 -27.29 13.75
N ILE A 192 -2.16 -26.28 13.17
CA ILE A 192 -2.90 -25.25 13.93
C ILE A 192 -4.22 -25.84 14.38
N LYS A 193 -4.39 -25.98 15.70
CA LYS A 193 -5.59 -26.57 16.32
C LYS A 193 -6.45 -25.54 17.06
N ASP A 194 -5.90 -24.37 17.34
CA ASP A 194 -6.58 -23.27 17.99
C ASP A 194 -6.36 -22.00 17.17
N ILE A 195 -7.44 -21.39 16.74
CA ILE A 195 -7.43 -20.16 15.93
C ILE A 195 -7.80 -18.91 16.74
N ASP A 196 -8.14 -19.08 18.03
CA ASP A 196 -8.47 -17.99 18.93
C ASP A 196 -7.21 -17.44 19.65
N ILE A 197 -6.06 -18.05 19.44
CA ILE A 197 -4.75 -17.56 19.93
C ILE A 197 -4.22 -16.45 19.03
N LYS A 198 -3.45 -15.53 19.59
CA LYS A 198 -2.79 -14.46 18.83
C LYS A 198 -1.78 -15.04 17.84
N LEU A 199 -1.84 -14.54 16.60
CA LEU A 199 -0.82 -14.83 15.61
C LEU A 199 0.42 -13.99 15.90
N ASN A 200 1.49 -14.64 16.36
CA ASN A 200 2.79 -14.00 16.50
C ASN A 200 3.67 -14.34 15.30
N PRO A 201 3.93 -13.40 14.36
CA PRO A 201 4.71 -13.70 13.15
C PRO A 201 6.11 -14.25 13.43
N ASN A 202 6.72 -13.95 14.59
CA ASN A 202 8.06 -14.42 14.94
C ASN A 202 8.12 -15.93 15.26
N GLU A 203 6.98 -16.58 15.45
CA GLU A 203 6.88 -18.02 15.71
C GLU A 203 6.77 -18.87 14.44
N TYR A 204 6.66 -18.22 13.29
CA TYR A 204 6.47 -18.86 11.99
C TYR A 204 7.59 -18.51 11.02
N SER A 205 7.95 -19.45 10.16
CA SER A 205 8.87 -19.21 9.06
C SER A 205 8.22 -18.27 8.01
N SER A 206 9.05 -17.61 7.19
CA SER A 206 8.56 -16.78 6.08
C SER A 206 7.65 -17.56 5.13
N GLY A 207 7.94 -18.84 4.89
CA GLY A 207 7.09 -19.73 4.10
C GLY A 207 5.73 -19.98 4.74
N GLU A 208 5.68 -20.25 6.04
CA GLU A 208 4.42 -20.44 6.76
C GLU A 208 3.58 -19.15 6.79
N LEU A 209 4.21 -18.00 6.94
CA LEU A 209 3.51 -16.71 6.85
C LEU A 209 2.90 -16.49 5.45
N GLN A 210 3.56 -16.93 4.39
CA GLN A 210 2.98 -16.92 3.05
C GLN A 210 1.83 -17.93 2.90
N LEU A 211 1.88 -19.09 3.54
CA LEU A 211 0.75 -20.04 3.56
C LEU A 211 -0.48 -19.42 4.25
N PHE A 212 -0.31 -18.65 5.33
CA PHE A 212 -1.40 -17.88 5.90
C PHE A 212 -2.01 -16.88 4.91
N ASN A 213 -1.18 -16.18 4.13
CA ASN A 213 -1.66 -15.28 3.08
C ASN A 213 -2.48 -16.03 2.02
N ILE A 214 -2.03 -17.20 1.59
CA ILE A 214 -2.77 -18.02 0.63
C ILE A 214 -4.10 -18.49 1.23
N ALA A 215 -4.14 -18.86 2.51
CA ALA A 215 -5.37 -19.21 3.21
C ALA A 215 -6.37 -18.02 3.25
N ARG A 216 -5.90 -16.79 3.48
CA ARG A 216 -6.73 -15.58 3.37
C ARG A 216 -7.39 -15.44 2.00
N ILE A 217 -6.62 -15.66 0.92
CA ILE A 217 -7.15 -15.58 -0.44
C ILE A 217 -8.23 -16.62 -0.70
N LEU A 218 -8.05 -17.84 -0.19
CA LEU A 218 -9.07 -18.89 -0.28
C LEU A 218 -10.38 -18.49 0.40
N LEU A 219 -10.29 -17.85 1.57
CA LEU A 219 -11.45 -17.39 2.31
C LEU A 219 -12.16 -16.21 1.64
N LYS A 220 -11.41 -15.34 0.97
CA LYS A 220 -11.94 -14.16 0.30
C LYS A 220 -12.60 -14.46 -1.04
N ASP A 221 -12.20 -15.52 -1.73
CA ASP A 221 -12.73 -16.01 -3.01
C ASP A 221 -12.79 -14.97 -4.14
N SER A 222 -11.82 -14.06 -4.20
CA SER A 222 -11.74 -13.03 -5.25
C SER A 222 -11.48 -13.64 -6.65
N SER A 223 -11.86 -12.90 -7.71
CA SER A 223 -11.74 -13.36 -9.11
C SER A 223 -10.34 -13.20 -9.68
N ILE A 224 -9.61 -12.17 -9.23
CA ILE A 224 -8.27 -11.80 -9.70
C ILE A 224 -7.29 -11.84 -8.53
N ILE A 225 -6.19 -12.56 -8.70
CA ILE A 225 -5.13 -12.70 -7.70
C ILE A 225 -3.87 -12.03 -8.21
N CYS A 226 -3.37 -11.07 -7.47
CA CYS A 226 -2.14 -10.35 -7.74
C CYS A 226 -1.03 -10.88 -6.83
N LEU A 227 0.08 -11.34 -7.41
CA LEU A 227 1.23 -11.90 -6.70
C LEU A 227 2.43 -10.97 -6.89
N ASP A 228 2.83 -10.24 -5.84
CA ASP A 228 3.94 -9.29 -5.88
C ASP A 228 5.17 -9.87 -5.15
N GLU A 229 6.17 -10.30 -5.90
CA GLU A 229 7.48 -10.81 -5.44
C GLU A 229 7.46 -11.75 -4.21
N MET A 230 6.40 -12.51 -4.03
CA MET A 230 6.07 -13.27 -2.81
C MET A 230 7.14 -14.29 -2.36
N ASN A 231 8.15 -14.58 -3.19
CA ASN A 231 9.06 -15.72 -2.97
C ASN A 231 10.51 -15.30 -2.66
N SER A 232 10.83 -14.03 -2.55
CA SER A 232 12.23 -13.55 -2.42
C SER A 232 12.96 -13.99 -1.14
N LYS A 233 12.21 -14.43 -0.12
CA LYS A 233 12.75 -14.82 1.20
C LYS A 233 12.42 -16.27 1.60
N ILE A 234 11.95 -17.10 0.65
CA ILE A 234 11.46 -18.45 0.93
C ILE A 234 12.44 -19.47 0.36
N ASP A 235 12.67 -20.56 1.09
CA ASP A 235 13.49 -21.67 0.61
C ASP A 235 12.86 -22.39 -0.59
N SER A 236 13.68 -23.11 -1.37
CA SER A 236 13.28 -23.71 -2.64
C SER A 236 12.21 -24.82 -2.49
N ILE A 237 12.14 -25.49 -1.34
CA ILE A 237 11.17 -26.57 -1.09
C ILE A 237 9.79 -25.97 -0.83
N THR A 238 9.72 -25.04 0.11
CA THR A 238 8.48 -24.31 0.46
C THR A 238 7.97 -23.53 -0.76
N ASN A 239 8.88 -22.98 -1.56
CA ASN A 239 8.49 -22.28 -2.79
C ASN A 239 7.78 -23.21 -3.79
N LYS A 240 8.32 -24.43 -4.04
CA LYS A 240 7.66 -25.43 -4.88
C LYS A 240 6.28 -25.82 -4.35
N GLN A 241 6.15 -25.95 -3.03
CA GLN A 241 4.86 -26.22 -2.39
C GLN A 241 3.86 -25.09 -2.66
N ILE A 242 4.25 -23.84 -2.47
CA ILE A 242 3.42 -22.66 -2.73
C ILE A 242 2.97 -22.61 -4.19
N ILE A 243 3.87 -22.82 -5.14
CA ILE A 243 3.53 -22.86 -6.57
C ILE A 243 2.54 -23.99 -6.88
N SER A 244 2.73 -25.17 -6.29
CA SER A 244 1.79 -26.28 -6.44
C SER A 244 0.41 -25.92 -5.89
N LEU A 245 0.34 -25.27 -4.73
CA LEU A 245 -0.92 -24.78 -4.15
C LEU A 245 -1.60 -23.76 -5.08
N ILE A 246 -0.86 -22.78 -5.61
CA ILE A 246 -1.39 -21.79 -6.54
C ILE A 246 -1.98 -22.47 -7.78
N ASN A 247 -1.25 -23.39 -8.39
CA ASN A 247 -1.69 -24.11 -9.58
C ASN A 247 -2.96 -24.94 -9.33
N ASN A 248 -3.10 -25.54 -8.15
CA ASN A 248 -4.21 -26.43 -7.81
C ASN A 248 -5.44 -25.65 -7.31
N LEU A 249 -5.24 -24.70 -6.38
CA LEU A 249 -6.33 -24.02 -5.69
C LEU A 249 -6.90 -22.86 -6.50
N PHE A 250 -6.09 -22.22 -7.35
CA PHE A 250 -6.50 -21.02 -8.10
C PHE A 250 -6.54 -21.24 -9.62
N LYS A 251 -6.73 -22.47 -10.06
CA LYS A 251 -6.82 -22.82 -11.50
C LYS A 251 -7.87 -22.01 -12.27
N ASP A 252 -9.00 -21.70 -11.63
CA ASP A 252 -10.14 -20.98 -12.20
C ASP A 252 -10.12 -19.45 -11.94
N LYS A 253 -9.05 -18.92 -11.37
CA LYS A 253 -8.87 -17.48 -11.10
C LYS A 253 -7.96 -16.84 -12.13
N THR A 254 -8.13 -15.56 -12.41
CA THR A 254 -7.11 -14.78 -13.13
C THR A 254 -5.93 -14.51 -12.19
N ILE A 255 -4.70 -14.74 -12.66
CA ILE A 255 -3.50 -14.49 -11.86
C ILE A 255 -2.61 -13.50 -12.60
N ILE A 256 -2.18 -12.45 -11.91
CA ILE A 256 -1.18 -11.49 -12.40
C ILE A 256 0.00 -11.54 -11.43
N SER A 257 1.17 -11.95 -11.91
CA SER A 257 2.36 -12.11 -11.08
C SER A 257 3.51 -11.21 -11.50
N ILE A 258 4.21 -10.67 -10.52
CA ILE A 258 5.47 -9.94 -10.67
C ILE A 258 6.53 -10.73 -9.88
N ASN A 259 7.19 -11.69 -10.53
CA ASN A 259 8.28 -12.43 -9.88
C ASN A 259 9.04 -13.30 -10.88
N HIS A 260 10.17 -13.85 -10.44
CA HIS A 260 10.96 -14.80 -11.22
C HIS A 260 10.33 -16.21 -11.26
N PHE A 261 9.33 -16.52 -10.44
CA PHE A 261 8.70 -17.83 -10.29
C PHE A 261 7.37 -17.96 -11.07
N GLY A 262 6.88 -16.86 -11.63
CA GLY A 262 5.67 -16.87 -12.45
C GLY A 262 5.76 -17.85 -13.62
N GLU A 263 6.97 -18.14 -14.11
CA GLU A 263 7.22 -19.13 -15.16
C GLU A 263 6.81 -20.57 -14.75
N SER A 264 6.70 -20.86 -13.45
CA SER A 264 6.27 -22.17 -12.93
C SER A 264 4.75 -22.27 -12.71
N ILE A 265 4.00 -21.21 -12.99
CA ILE A 265 2.54 -21.23 -12.99
C ILE A 265 2.07 -21.85 -14.32
N ASN A 266 1.13 -22.79 -14.23
CA ASN A 266 0.62 -23.48 -15.41
C ASN A 266 -0.08 -22.52 -16.38
N ASN A 267 0.21 -22.66 -17.69
CA ASN A 267 -0.37 -21.87 -18.78
C ASN A 267 -0.14 -20.35 -18.64
N VAL A 268 0.97 -19.94 -18.04
CA VAL A 268 1.31 -18.54 -17.89
C VAL A 268 1.68 -17.91 -19.22
N LYS A 269 1.18 -16.70 -19.48
CA LYS A 269 1.59 -15.83 -20.59
C LYS A 269 2.57 -14.80 -20.05
N ILE A 270 3.73 -14.67 -20.69
CA ILE A 270 4.75 -13.69 -20.28
C ILE A 270 4.48 -12.39 -21.04
N VAL A 271 4.45 -11.29 -20.27
CA VAL A 271 4.32 -9.93 -20.78
C VAL A 271 5.57 -9.16 -20.36
N GLU A 272 6.35 -8.69 -21.33
CA GLU A 272 7.57 -7.91 -21.10
C GLU A 272 7.25 -6.40 -21.08
N LEU A 273 7.84 -5.70 -20.08
CA LEU A 273 7.73 -4.24 -19.92
C LEU A 273 9.08 -3.57 -20.13
#